data_2f009a276c152b6b40787922191331e8
#
_entry.id   2f009a276c152b6b40787922191331e8
#
_cell.length_a   1.000
_cell.length_b   1.000
_cell.length_c   1.000
_cell.angle_alpha   90.00
_cell.angle_beta   90.00
_cell.angle_gamma   90.00
#
_symmetry.space_group_name_H-M   'P 1'
#
loop_
_entity.id
_entity.type
_entity.pdbx_description
1 polymer ?
#
loop_
_entity_poly.entity_id
_entity_poly.type
_entity_poly.pdbx_seq_one_letter_code
_entity_poly.pdbx_strand_id
1 'polypeptide(L)'
;LLLFPLLFCLQKLPCLATYITTYILLAIGFFVLYLCIVIRNENGDRLATRRPVGLRKTRLSVGDGPDNEKSNNLLYIRYMMNDNLFNEIDLSERLSPHFTVGEMMRSGEAVKRRIKNVPKTEGRDGEVLREEVMENLKALCACVLEPLRRRVGRVIVTSGYRSPVLNKAIHGAFDSQHLRGEAVDIHVTGAEMCRKYAAVLRQTDFDQMILEPLEATCKRWIHISYRRDGRNRHQILGEK
;
A
#
# COMPACT_ATOMS: atom_id res chain seq x y z
N LEU A 1 14.92 -34.81 36.26
CA LEU A 1 14.72 -34.26 37.65
C LEU A 1 14.70 -32.73 37.71
N LEU A 2 14.61 -32.02 36.56
CA LEU A 2 14.66 -30.55 36.49
C LEU A 2 13.35 -29.90 35.89
N LEU A 3 12.30 -30.70 35.73
CA LEU A 3 11.01 -30.22 35.17
C LEU A 3 9.93 -29.85 36.21
N PHE A 4 10.17 -30.17 37.47
CA PHE A 4 9.18 -29.96 38.54
C PHE A 4 9.08 -28.51 39.09
N PRO A 5 10.14 -27.67 39.11
CA PRO A 5 10.01 -26.30 39.61
C PRO A 5 9.31 -25.33 38.64
N LEU A 6 9.35 -25.63 37.30
CA LEU A 6 8.70 -24.73 36.31
C LEU A 6 7.16 -24.81 36.30
N LEU A 7 6.61 -25.98 36.64
CA LEU A 7 5.15 -26.17 36.74
C LEU A 7 4.50 -25.41 37.91
N PHE A 8 5.25 -25.22 38.98
CA PHE A 8 4.71 -24.55 40.20
C PHE A 8 4.64 -23.01 40.08
N CYS A 9 5.43 -22.43 39.17
CA CYS A 9 5.42 -20.99 38.91
C CYS A 9 4.28 -20.55 37.97
N LEU A 10 3.74 -21.46 37.14
CA LEU A 10 2.67 -21.19 36.19
C LEU A 10 1.25 -21.15 36.83
N GLN A 11 1.10 -21.64 38.04
CA GLN A 11 -0.21 -21.65 38.71
C GLN A 11 -0.64 -20.29 39.32
N LYS A 12 0.22 -19.27 39.30
CA LYS A 12 -0.08 -17.95 39.90
C LYS A 12 -0.46 -16.87 38.89
N LEU A 13 -0.56 -17.16 37.59
CA LEU A 13 -0.95 -16.21 36.53
C LEU A 13 -1.93 -16.83 35.53
N PRO A 14 -3.21 -16.98 35.88
CA PRO A 14 -4.21 -17.61 34.99
C PRO A 14 -4.39 -16.85 33.66
N CYS A 15 -4.09 -15.57 33.62
CA CYS A 15 -4.20 -14.75 32.41
C CYS A 15 -3.09 -15.06 31.38
N LEU A 16 -1.90 -15.45 31.81
CA LEU A 16 -0.77 -15.73 30.90
C LEU A 16 -0.91 -17.12 30.25
N ALA A 17 -1.43 -18.08 31.01
CA ALA A 17 -1.63 -19.45 30.51
C ALA A 17 -2.73 -19.49 29.42
N THR A 18 -3.82 -18.75 29.58
CA THR A 18 -4.88 -18.63 28.57
C THR A 18 -4.37 -17.90 27.33
N TYR A 19 -3.52 -16.90 27.48
CA TYR A 19 -2.95 -16.17 26.33
C TYR A 19 -2.00 -17.07 25.51
N ILE A 20 -1.13 -17.82 26.18
CA ILE A 20 -0.17 -18.76 25.53
C ILE A 20 -0.93 -19.90 24.84
N THR A 21 -1.96 -20.47 25.46
CA THR A 21 -2.75 -21.54 24.85
C THR A 21 -3.53 -21.05 23.63
N THR A 22 -4.06 -19.83 23.67
CA THR A 22 -4.75 -19.23 22.52
C THR A 22 -3.80 -18.98 21.35
N TYR A 23 -2.58 -18.50 21.62
CA TYR A 23 -1.56 -18.30 20.58
C TYR A 23 -1.08 -19.62 19.95
N ILE A 24 -0.88 -20.66 20.77
CA ILE A 24 -0.49 -21.99 20.28
C ILE A 24 -1.61 -22.59 19.42
N LEU A 25 -2.87 -22.49 19.83
CA LEU A 25 -4.01 -22.97 19.06
C LEU A 25 -4.18 -22.21 17.73
N LEU A 26 -3.96 -20.89 17.71
CA LEU A 26 -3.95 -20.07 16.50
C LEU A 26 -2.79 -20.49 15.57
N ALA A 27 -1.58 -20.68 16.11
CA ALA A 27 -0.43 -21.11 15.31
C ALA A 27 -0.64 -22.51 14.70
N ILE A 28 -1.22 -23.45 15.46
CA ILE A 28 -1.57 -24.79 14.95
C ILE A 28 -2.68 -24.68 13.89
N GLY A 29 -3.68 -23.84 14.09
CA GLY A 29 -4.75 -23.60 13.11
C GLY A 29 -4.20 -23.05 11.78
N PHE A 30 -3.28 -22.08 11.84
CA PHE A 30 -2.60 -21.56 10.66
C PHE A 30 -1.71 -22.61 9.97
N PHE A 31 -1.01 -23.45 10.73
CA PHE A 31 -0.17 -24.51 10.19
C PHE A 31 -1.00 -25.60 9.50
N VAL A 32 -2.12 -26.03 10.09
CA VAL A 32 -3.05 -26.98 9.47
C VAL A 32 -3.67 -26.40 8.21
N LEU A 33 -4.07 -25.12 8.23
CA LEU A 33 -4.62 -24.44 7.04
C LEU A 33 -3.56 -24.35 5.93
N TYR A 34 -2.32 -24.06 6.27
CA TYR A 34 -1.18 -24.06 5.34
C TYR A 34 -0.94 -25.44 4.73
N LEU A 35 -0.93 -26.51 5.55
CA LEU A 35 -0.80 -27.89 5.06
C LEU A 35 -1.96 -28.28 4.14
N CYS A 36 -3.20 -27.93 4.48
CA CYS A 36 -4.36 -28.18 3.63
C CYS A 36 -4.26 -27.48 2.26
N ILE A 37 -3.69 -26.27 2.23
CA ILE A 37 -3.48 -25.51 0.98
C ILE A 37 -2.39 -26.17 0.14
N VAL A 38 -1.27 -26.56 0.76
CA VAL A 38 -0.14 -27.21 0.08
C VAL A 38 -0.56 -28.58 -0.50
N ILE A 39 -1.26 -29.42 0.30
CA ILE A 39 -1.71 -30.73 -0.15
C ILE A 39 -2.76 -30.59 -1.28
N ARG A 40 -3.60 -29.55 -1.26
CA ARG A 40 -4.58 -29.31 -2.32
C ARG A 40 -3.93 -28.86 -3.63
N ASN A 41 -2.80 -28.15 -3.57
CA ASN A 41 -2.04 -27.75 -4.76
C ASN A 41 -1.30 -28.93 -5.40
N GLU A 42 -0.74 -29.85 -4.61
CA GLU A 42 -0.02 -31.01 -5.18
C GLU A 42 -0.96 -32.04 -5.84
N ASN A 43 -2.22 -32.08 -5.43
CA ASN A 43 -3.22 -32.98 -6.02
C ASN A 43 -3.99 -32.35 -7.21
N GLY A 44 -3.80 -31.06 -7.50
CA GLY A 44 -4.49 -30.33 -8.57
C GLY A 44 -3.88 -30.49 -9.97
N ASP A 45 -2.62 -30.90 -10.08
CA ASP A 45 -1.88 -30.85 -11.34
C ASP A 45 -1.86 -32.16 -12.16
N ARG A 46 -2.66 -33.16 -11.82
CA ARG A 46 -2.65 -34.45 -12.55
C ARG A 46 -3.89 -34.80 -13.38
N LEU A 47 -4.79 -33.87 -13.66
CA LEU A 47 -5.90 -34.19 -14.59
C LEU A 47 -6.43 -32.92 -15.24
N ALA A 48 -5.98 -32.63 -16.47
CA ALA A 48 -6.82 -32.17 -17.57
C ALA A 48 -6.02 -31.53 -18.74
N THR A 49 -5.49 -32.35 -19.60
CA THR A 49 -5.27 -31.97 -21.00
C THR A 49 -6.61 -32.03 -21.74
N ARG A 50 -7.43 -31.02 -21.68
CA ARG A 50 -8.51 -30.75 -22.65
C ARG A 50 -8.72 -29.22 -22.73
N ARG A 51 -8.54 -28.67 -23.94
CA ARG A 51 -8.85 -27.27 -24.27
C ARG A 51 -10.35 -27.02 -24.08
N PRO A 52 -10.79 -25.98 -23.41
CA PRO A 52 -12.17 -25.52 -23.49
C PRO A 52 -12.31 -24.47 -24.58
N VAL A 53 -13.28 -24.72 -25.44
CA VAL A 53 -13.85 -23.82 -26.43
C VAL A 53 -14.66 -22.72 -25.71
N GLY A 54 -14.44 -21.48 -26.12
CA GLY A 54 -15.43 -20.40 -26.07
C GLY A 54 -15.90 -19.91 -24.70
N LEU A 55 -15.26 -18.93 -24.09
CA LEU A 55 -15.87 -18.14 -23.01
C LEU A 55 -16.44 -16.82 -23.58
N ARG A 56 -17.78 -16.71 -23.56
CA ARG A 56 -18.52 -15.47 -23.79
C ARG A 56 -18.08 -14.41 -22.76
N LYS A 57 -17.79 -13.20 -23.24
CA LYS A 57 -17.57 -12.01 -22.40
C LYS A 57 -18.89 -11.65 -21.71
N THR A 58 -19.05 -11.97 -20.45
CA THR A 58 -20.07 -11.35 -19.60
C THR A 58 -19.50 -10.05 -19.04
N ARG A 59 -20.16 -8.96 -19.35
CA ARG A 59 -19.91 -7.62 -18.86
C ARG A 59 -20.42 -7.55 -17.41
N LEU A 60 -19.53 -7.58 -16.42
CA LEU A 60 -19.88 -7.33 -15.03
C LEU A 60 -20.01 -5.83 -14.80
N SER A 61 -21.23 -5.40 -14.48
CA SER A 61 -21.51 -4.07 -13.97
C SER A 61 -20.98 -3.95 -12.54
N VAL A 62 -20.06 -3.01 -12.31
CA VAL A 62 -19.50 -2.70 -11.00
C VAL A 62 -20.48 -1.78 -10.27
N GLY A 63 -21.08 -2.27 -9.19
CA GLY A 63 -21.89 -1.47 -8.27
C GLY A 63 -21.00 -0.82 -7.21
N ASP A 64 -21.21 0.48 -7.00
CA ASP A 64 -20.51 1.28 -5.99
C ASP A 64 -21.13 1.06 -4.60
N GLY A 65 -20.58 0.14 -3.80
CA GLY A 65 -20.99 -0.11 -2.42
C GLY A 65 -19.79 -0.30 -1.47
N PRO A 66 -19.97 -0.13 -0.13
CA PRO A 66 -18.89 -0.22 0.86
C PRO A 66 -18.21 -1.59 0.94
N ASP A 67 -18.79 -2.63 0.37
CA ASP A 67 -18.17 -3.97 0.26
C ASP A 67 -17.07 -4.03 -0.80
N ASN A 68 -16.97 -3.00 -1.65
CA ASN A 68 -15.98 -2.94 -2.72
C ASN A 68 -14.56 -2.68 -2.19
N GLU A 69 -14.41 -1.99 -1.06
CA GLU A 69 -13.09 -1.71 -0.48
C GLU A 69 -12.45 -2.97 0.14
N LYS A 70 -13.25 -3.82 0.78
CA LYS A 70 -12.78 -5.13 1.31
C LYS A 70 -12.47 -6.12 0.18
N SER A 71 -13.29 -6.13 -0.87
CA SER A 71 -13.08 -6.95 -2.06
C SER A 71 -11.83 -6.53 -2.83
N ASN A 72 -11.59 -5.23 -2.99
CA ASN A 72 -10.41 -4.68 -3.64
C ASN A 72 -9.13 -4.93 -2.81
N ASN A 73 -9.20 -4.88 -1.48
CA ASN A 73 -8.09 -5.24 -0.60
C ASN A 73 -7.75 -6.73 -0.70
N LEU A 74 -8.75 -7.60 -0.76
CA LEU A 74 -8.53 -9.05 -0.89
C LEU A 74 -7.97 -9.43 -2.27
N LEU A 75 -8.45 -8.78 -3.33
CA LEU A 75 -7.92 -8.92 -4.69
C LEU A 75 -6.48 -8.41 -4.79
N TYR A 76 -6.16 -7.28 -4.15
CA TYR A 76 -4.81 -6.75 -4.07
C TYR A 76 -3.86 -7.69 -3.34
N ILE A 77 -4.27 -8.20 -2.17
CA ILE A 77 -3.48 -9.17 -1.40
C ILE A 77 -3.28 -10.45 -2.24
N ARG A 78 -4.32 -10.98 -2.88
CA ARG A 78 -4.24 -12.19 -3.71
C ARG A 78 -3.38 -11.99 -4.96
N TYR A 79 -3.43 -10.81 -5.59
CA TYR A 79 -2.55 -10.43 -6.70
C TYR A 79 -1.10 -10.38 -6.26
N MET A 80 -0.82 -9.76 -5.11
CA MET A 80 0.52 -9.66 -4.54
C MET A 80 1.04 -11.02 -4.03
N MET A 81 0.16 -11.93 -3.59
CA MET A 81 0.54 -13.28 -3.13
C MET A 81 0.80 -14.28 -4.26
N ASN A 82 0.24 -14.09 -5.45
CA ASN A 82 0.40 -15.04 -6.56
C ASN A 82 1.66 -14.84 -7.41
N ASP A 83 2.28 -13.66 -7.35
CA ASP A 83 3.57 -13.45 -7.99
C ASP A 83 4.66 -13.63 -6.92
N ASN A 84 5.77 -14.27 -7.22
CA ASN A 84 6.96 -14.43 -6.37
C ASN A 84 7.57 -13.07 -5.90
N LEU A 85 6.72 -12.07 -5.67
CA LEU A 85 7.05 -10.69 -5.31
C LEU A 85 7.52 -10.55 -3.86
N PHE A 86 7.14 -11.48 -2.98
CA PHE A 86 7.45 -11.40 -1.56
C PHE A 86 8.94 -11.56 -1.23
N ASN A 87 9.75 -12.08 -2.18
CA ASN A 87 11.19 -12.18 -1.99
C ASN A 87 11.95 -10.87 -2.30
N GLU A 88 11.27 -9.82 -2.82
CA GLU A 88 11.96 -8.62 -3.27
C GLU A 88 11.76 -7.36 -2.39
N ILE A 89 10.61 -7.22 -1.70
CA ILE A 89 10.33 -6.04 -0.87
C ILE A 89 9.38 -6.38 0.27
N ASP A 90 9.73 -5.98 1.50
CA ASP A 90 8.85 -6.15 2.66
C ASP A 90 7.81 -5.01 2.70
N LEU A 91 6.57 -5.35 2.34
CA LEU A 91 5.45 -4.40 2.35
C LEU A 91 5.03 -3.98 3.76
N SER A 92 5.42 -4.73 4.80
CA SER A 92 5.14 -4.41 6.20
C SER A 92 6.18 -3.49 6.82
N GLU A 93 7.33 -3.30 6.14
CA GLU A 93 8.38 -2.38 6.57
C GLU A 93 7.80 -0.98 6.78
N ARG A 94 8.19 -0.35 7.90
CA ARG A 94 7.77 1.01 8.21
C ARG A 94 8.72 2.03 7.60
N LEU A 95 8.17 2.93 6.81
CA LEU A 95 8.87 4.12 6.32
C LEU A 95 8.91 5.22 7.39
N SER A 96 7.88 5.24 8.25
CA SER A 96 7.74 6.15 9.38
C SER A 96 6.80 5.54 10.43
N PRO A 97 6.59 6.17 11.61
CA PRO A 97 5.73 5.61 12.66
C PRO A 97 4.33 5.18 12.22
N HIS A 98 3.74 5.86 11.20
CA HIS A 98 2.36 5.59 10.78
C HIS A 98 2.20 5.14 9.32
N PHE A 99 3.30 5.06 8.55
CA PHE A 99 3.23 4.71 7.14
C PHE A 99 4.13 3.53 6.81
N THR A 100 3.64 2.62 5.97
CA THR A 100 4.34 1.40 5.54
C THR A 100 4.67 1.45 4.05
N VAL A 101 5.63 0.61 3.65
CA VAL A 101 5.98 0.40 2.23
C VAL A 101 4.74 -0.01 1.44
N GLY A 102 3.92 -0.92 1.98
CA GLY A 102 2.72 -1.41 1.32
C GLY A 102 1.69 -0.31 1.03
N GLU A 103 1.54 0.68 1.93
CA GLU A 103 0.67 1.84 1.67
C GLU A 103 1.20 2.70 0.53
N MET A 104 2.52 2.88 0.44
CA MET A 104 3.16 3.69 -0.60
C MET A 104 3.24 2.99 -1.97
N MET A 105 3.21 1.66 -2.01
CA MET A 105 3.18 0.89 -3.26
C MET A 105 1.76 0.62 -3.75
N ARG A 106 0.73 0.92 -2.95
CA ARG A 106 -0.67 0.66 -3.31
C ARG A 106 -1.10 1.51 -4.49
N SER A 107 -1.82 0.87 -5.44
CA SER A 107 -2.49 1.54 -6.55
C SER A 107 -3.66 0.70 -7.04
N GLY A 108 -4.88 1.25 -6.99
CA GLY A 108 -6.06 0.60 -7.54
C GLY A 108 -5.96 0.33 -9.04
N GLU A 109 -5.33 1.24 -9.80
CA GLU A 109 -5.10 1.05 -11.23
C GLU A 109 -4.08 -0.05 -11.54
N ALA A 110 -3.04 -0.21 -10.70
CA ALA A 110 -2.10 -1.31 -10.82
C ALA A 110 -2.80 -2.66 -10.67
N VAL A 111 -3.65 -2.81 -9.66
CA VAL A 111 -4.45 -4.02 -9.42
C VAL A 111 -5.39 -4.29 -10.59
N LYS A 112 -6.18 -3.30 -11.01
CA LYS A 112 -7.14 -3.41 -12.11
C LYS A 112 -6.49 -3.82 -13.42
N ARG A 113 -5.30 -3.31 -13.70
CA ARG A 113 -4.54 -3.56 -14.94
C ARG A 113 -3.56 -4.72 -14.82
N ARG A 114 -3.41 -5.33 -13.63
CA ARG A 114 -2.43 -6.38 -13.33
C ARG A 114 -0.99 -5.94 -13.61
N ILE A 115 -0.66 -4.69 -13.25
CA ILE A 115 0.68 -4.12 -13.43
C ILE A 115 1.45 -4.23 -12.11
N LYS A 116 2.66 -4.80 -12.17
CA LYS A 116 3.59 -4.85 -11.04
C LYS A 116 4.03 -3.42 -10.68
N ASN A 117 3.71 -2.97 -9.46
CA ASN A 117 4.00 -1.61 -9.00
C ASN A 117 5.01 -1.61 -7.85
N VAL A 118 6.24 -2.06 -8.14
CA VAL A 118 7.37 -2.02 -7.21
C VAL A 118 8.59 -1.45 -7.93
N PRO A 119 9.47 -0.70 -7.22
CA PRO A 119 10.70 -0.18 -7.80
C PRO A 119 11.69 -1.32 -8.09
N LYS A 120 12.45 -1.17 -9.15
CA LYS A 120 13.47 -2.15 -9.55
C LYS A 120 14.73 -2.00 -8.68
N THR A 121 15.40 -3.10 -8.42
CA THR A 121 16.73 -3.13 -7.77
C THR A 121 17.84 -2.82 -8.75
N GLU A 122 17.65 -3.20 -10.01
CA GLU A 122 18.56 -2.94 -11.11
C GLU A 122 17.80 -2.23 -12.22
N GLY A 123 18.41 -1.23 -12.83
CA GLY A 123 17.80 -0.40 -13.84
C GLY A 123 18.77 -0.08 -14.97
N ARG A 124 18.25 0.50 -16.05
CA ARG A 124 19.05 1.13 -17.10
C ARG A 124 19.51 2.51 -16.62
N ASP A 125 20.54 3.04 -17.25
CA ASP A 125 21.01 4.40 -16.98
C ASP A 125 19.85 5.40 -17.01
N GLY A 126 19.72 6.17 -15.92
CA GLY A 126 18.65 7.16 -15.72
C GLY A 126 17.34 6.61 -15.10
N GLU A 127 17.20 5.30 -14.84
CA GLU A 127 16.10 4.77 -14.03
C GLU A 127 16.40 4.95 -12.54
N VAL A 128 15.42 5.44 -11.79
CA VAL A 128 15.52 5.57 -10.33
C VAL A 128 15.40 4.20 -9.69
N LEU A 129 16.40 3.83 -8.91
CA LEU A 129 16.49 2.52 -8.28
C LEU A 129 15.67 2.46 -6.98
N ARG A 130 15.41 1.23 -6.52
CA ARG A 130 14.65 0.96 -5.30
C ARG A 130 15.17 1.72 -4.09
N GLU A 131 16.46 1.73 -3.86
CA GLU A 131 17.07 2.39 -2.69
C GLU A 131 16.76 3.87 -2.67
N GLU A 132 16.90 4.56 -3.79
CA GLU A 132 16.58 5.98 -3.91
C GLU A 132 15.09 6.24 -3.74
N VAL A 133 14.22 5.42 -4.34
CA VAL A 133 12.76 5.50 -4.17
C VAL A 133 12.38 5.35 -2.69
N MET A 134 12.97 4.36 -1.99
CA MET A 134 12.68 4.13 -0.58
C MET A 134 13.13 5.28 0.31
N GLU A 135 14.30 5.86 0.04
CA GLU A 135 14.80 7.03 0.78
C GLU A 135 13.92 8.27 0.54
N ASN A 136 13.47 8.48 -0.70
CA ASN A 136 12.56 9.58 -1.02
C ASN A 136 11.20 9.39 -0.33
N LEU A 137 10.64 8.18 -0.32
CA LEU A 137 9.41 7.87 0.39
C LEU A 137 9.55 8.05 1.91
N LYS A 138 10.67 7.63 2.52
CA LYS A 138 10.96 7.87 3.95
C LYS A 138 10.97 9.36 4.26
N ALA A 139 11.65 10.16 3.44
CA ALA A 139 11.73 11.60 3.62
C ALA A 139 10.36 12.27 3.46
N LEU A 140 9.60 11.93 2.42
CA LEU A 140 8.23 12.41 2.20
C LEU A 140 7.32 12.07 3.38
N CYS A 141 7.39 10.83 3.89
CA CYS A 141 6.63 10.43 5.07
C CYS A 141 7.00 11.27 6.28
N ALA A 142 8.29 11.43 6.58
CA ALA A 142 8.77 12.13 7.77
C ALA A 142 8.49 13.63 7.72
N CYS A 143 8.75 14.29 6.58
CA CYS A 143 8.69 15.73 6.44
C CYS A 143 7.29 16.28 6.14
N VAL A 144 6.41 15.48 5.50
CA VAL A 144 5.11 15.95 5.02
C VAL A 144 3.94 15.15 5.63
N LEU A 145 3.97 13.82 5.52
CA LEU A 145 2.82 13.01 5.92
C LEU A 145 2.68 12.85 7.42
N GLU A 146 3.76 12.69 8.17
CA GLU A 146 3.71 12.61 9.64
C GLU A 146 3.24 13.93 10.30
N PRO A 147 3.70 15.12 9.87
CA PRO A 147 3.10 16.39 10.30
C PRO A 147 1.61 16.47 10.03
N LEU A 148 1.16 16.07 8.84
CA LEU A 148 -0.27 16.01 8.50
C LEU A 148 -1.01 15.03 9.43
N ARG A 149 -0.51 13.81 9.55
CA ARG A 149 -1.10 12.74 10.35
C ARG A 149 -1.33 13.14 11.80
N ARG A 150 -0.36 13.83 12.42
CA ARG A 150 -0.46 14.32 13.80
C ARG A 150 -1.57 15.35 14.01
N ARG A 151 -1.89 16.15 12.98
CA ARG A 151 -2.89 17.24 13.05
C ARG A 151 -4.31 16.79 12.67
N VAL A 152 -4.42 15.88 11.70
CA VAL A 152 -5.72 15.53 11.12
C VAL A 152 -6.19 14.10 11.48
N GLY A 153 -5.36 13.28 12.11
CA GLY A 153 -5.63 11.88 12.38
C GLY A 153 -5.27 11.01 11.17
N ARG A 154 -6.02 9.93 10.91
CA ARG A 154 -5.72 8.97 9.86
C ARG A 154 -5.71 9.63 8.47
N VAL A 155 -4.61 9.45 7.75
CA VAL A 155 -4.43 9.87 6.35
C VAL A 155 -4.50 8.62 5.47
N ILE A 156 -5.26 8.68 4.37
CA ILE A 156 -5.42 7.59 3.42
C ILE A 156 -4.64 7.95 2.15
N VAL A 157 -3.58 7.19 1.86
CA VAL A 157 -2.82 7.28 0.62
C VAL A 157 -3.52 6.42 -0.44
N THR A 158 -3.87 7.01 -1.57
CA THR A 158 -4.50 6.33 -2.70
C THR A 158 -3.52 5.94 -3.79
N SER A 159 -2.41 6.67 -3.91
CA SER A 159 -1.31 6.38 -4.83
C SER A 159 -0.02 6.98 -4.27
N GLY A 160 1.01 6.18 -4.11
CA GLY A 160 2.37 6.63 -3.77
C GLY A 160 3.30 6.43 -4.96
N TYR A 161 4.29 5.55 -4.82
CA TYR A 161 5.17 5.20 -5.92
C TYR A 161 4.38 4.67 -7.13
N ARG A 162 4.83 5.03 -8.33
CA ARG A 162 4.34 4.52 -9.62
C ARG A 162 5.49 3.98 -10.44
N SER A 163 5.41 2.70 -10.81
CA SER A 163 6.37 2.14 -11.77
C SER A 163 6.22 2.82 -13.15
N PRO A 164 7.27 2.88 -13.97
CA PRO A 164 7.19 3.48 -15.31
C PRO A 164 6.08 2.89 -16.18
N VAL A 165 5.85 1.57 -16.05
CA VAL A 165 4.76 0.88 -16.78
C VAL A 165 3.38 1.36 -16.31
N LEU A 166 3.19 1.50 -15.00
CA LEU A 166 1.93 2.02 -14.44
C LEU A 166 1.72 3.48 -14.84
N ASN A 167 2.74 4.32 -14.69
CA ASN A 167 2.64 5.74 -15.04
C ASN A 167 2.23 5.94 -16.50
N LYS A 168 2.84 5.19 -17.42
CA LYS A 168 2.46 5.19 -18.84
C LYS A 168 1.02 4.71 -19.06
N ALA A 169 0.60 3.65 -18.36
CA ALA A 169 -0.73 3.07 -18.51
C ALA A 169 -1.87 3.98 -18.04
N ILE A 170 -1.59 4.91 -17.11
CA ILE A 170 -2.56 5.89 -16.60
C ILE A 170 -2.37 7.29 -17.22
N HIS A 171 -1.52 7.41 -18.25
CA HIS A 171 -1.21 8.68 -18.91
C HIS A 171 -0.63 9.74 -17.96
N GLY A 172 0.15 9.32 -16.95
CA GLY A 172 0.85 10.24 -16.04
C GLY A 172 1.95 11.03 -16.76
N ALA A 173 2.34 12.18 -16.19
CA ALA A 173 3.42 13.01 -16.74
C ALA A 173 4.72 12.19 -16.86
N PHE A 174 5.50 12.48 -17.90
CA PHE A 174 6.74 11.76 -18.17
C PHE A 174 7.77 11.89 -17.04
N ASP A 175 7.84 13.07 -16.43
CA ASP A 175 8.72 13.42 -15.32
C ASP A 175 8.03 13.39 -13.95
N SER A 176 6.96 12.60 -13.84
CA SER A 176 6.15 12.51 -12.61
C SER A 176 6.99 12.17 -11.38
N GLN A 177 6.82 12.94 -10.31
CA GLN A 177 7.48 12.72 -9.01
C GLN A 177 7.09 11.38 -8.35
N HIS A 178 5.95 10.79 -8.71
CA HIS A 178 5.58 9.45 -8.29
C HIS A 178 6.57 8.37 -8.78
N LEU A 179 7.22 8.57 -9.92
CA LEU A 179 8.24 7.65 -10.46
C LEU A 179 9.47 7.53 -9.55
N ARG A 180 9.76 8.60 -8.80
CA ARG A 180 10.92 8.70 -7.90
C ARG A 180 10.59 8.48 -6.43
N GLY A 181 9.31 8.21 -6.10
CA GLY A 181 8.87 8.12 -4.70
C GLY A 181 8.82 9.48 -3.99
N GLU A 182 8.80 10.58 -4.72
CA GLU A 182 8.76 11.94 -4.19
C GLU A 182 7.34 12.48 -4.04
N ALA A 183 6.31 11.74 -4.42
CA ALA A 183 4.92 12.20 -4.40
C ALA A 183 3.93 11.14 -3.93
N VAL A 184 2.84 11.60 -3.33
CA VAL A 184 1.66 10.79 -2.99
C VAL A 184 0.37 11.54 -3.30
N ASP A 185 -0.67 10.77 -3.60
CA ASP A 185 -2.04 11.23 -3.70
C ASP A 185 -2.80 10.84 -2.41
N ILE A 186 -3.37 11.81 -1.73
CA ILE A 186 -4.08 11.65 -0.45
C ILE A 186 -5.57 11.82 -0.69
N HIS A 187 -6.37 10.86 -0.22
CA HIS A 187 -7.83 10.95 -0.29
C HIS A 187 -8.37 12.10 0.57
N VAL A 188 -9.29 12.89 -0.01
CA VAL A 188 -10.09 13.87 0.72
C VAL A 188 -11.55 13.78 0.30
N THR A 189 -12.45 14.08 1.23
CA THR A 189 -13.90 14.07 0.99
C THR A 189 -14.43 15.49 1.14
N GLY A 190 -14.63 16.15 0.00
CA GLY A 190 -15.21 17.50 -0.07
C GLY A 190 -14.25 18.64 0.25
N ALA A 191 -14.77 19.86 0.12
CA ALA A 191 -13.97 21.08 0.22
C ALA A 191 -13.45 21.36 1.64
N GLU A 192 -14.22 21.02 2.66
CA GLU A 192 -13.83 21.27 4.06
C GLU A 192 -12.60 20.45 4.47
N MET A 193 -12.64 19.13 4.22
CA MET A 193 -11.52 18.26 4.49
C MET A 193 -10.29 18.67 3.67
N CYS A 194 -10.49 19.04 2.41
CA CYS A 194 -9.42 19.52 1.55
C CYS A 194 -8.76 20.77 2.12
N ARG A 195 -9.55 21.79 2.51
CA ARG A 195 -9.02 23.02 3.13
C ARG A 195 -8.27 22.75 4.43
N LYS A 196 -8.80 21.86 5.29
CA LYS A 196 -8.15 21.47 6.55
C LYS A 196 -6.79 20.82 6.29
N TYR A 197 -6.70 19.90 5.33
CA TYR A 197 -5.46 19.23 4.98
C TYR A 197 -4.47 20.18 4.33
N ALA A 198 -4.92 21.00 3.38
CA ALA A 198 -4.08 21.99 2.71
C ALA A 198 -3.50 23.01 3.70
N ALA A 199 -4.28 23.46 4.70
CA ALA A 199 -3.80 24.39 5.72
C ALA A 199 -2.64 23.80 6.57
N VAL A 200 -2.67 22.51 6.85
CA VAL A 200 -1.57 21.83 7.55
C VAL A 200 -0.38 21.61 6.62
N LEU A 201 -0.62 21.15 5.38
CA LEU A 201 0.43 20.89 4.40
C LEU A 201 1.23 22.14 4.04
N ARG A 202 0.60 23.32 4.01
CA ARG A 202 1.30 24.61 3.82
C ARG A 202 2.36 24.93 4.87
N GLN A 203 2.27 24.30 6.03
CA GLN A 203 3.25 24.49 7.12
C GLN A 203 4.42 23.50 7.02
N THR A 204 4.42 22.63 6.02
CA THR A 204 5.50 21.67 5.74
C THR A 204 6.39 22.20 4.61
N ASP A 205 7.58 21.63 4.48
CA ASP A 205 8.50 21.93 3.37
C ASP A 205 8.16 21.09 2.13
N PHE A 206 6.96 21.27 1.56
CA PHE A 206 6.51 20.54 0.38
C PHE A 206 7.03 21.16 -0.92
N ASP A 207 7.18 20.34 -1.97
CA ASP A 207 7.56 20.84 -3.30
C ASP A 207 6.34 21.32 -4.10
N GLN A 208 5.35 20.46 -4.33
CA GLN A 208 4.13 20.81 -5.05
C GLN A 208 2.90 20.21 -4.35
N MET A 209 1.84 21.00 -4.26
CA MET A 209 0.52 20.58 -3.78
C MET A 209 -0.52 20.88 -4.86
N ILE A 210 -1.28 19.86 -5.30
CA ILE A 210 -2.36 20.01 -6.28
C ILE A 210 -3.67 19.55 -5.66
N LEU A 211 -4.66 20.44 -5.64
CA LEU A 211 -6.00 20.14 -5.13
C LEU A 211 -6.88 19.64 -6.28
N GLU A 212 -7.12 18.34 -6.30
CA GLU A 212 -7.73 17.65 -7.44
C GLU A 212 -9.19 17.25 -7.23
N PRO A 213 -10.03 17.25 -8.29
CA PRO A 213 -9.75 17.74 -9.64
C PRO A 213 -9.58 19.27 -9.69
N LEU A 214 -8.68 19.77 -10.54
CA LEU A 214 -8.31 21.19 -10.60
C LEU A 214 -9.52 22.14 -10.75
N GLU A 215 -10.42 21.81 -11.66
CA GLU A 215 -11.57 22.67 -11.99
C GLU A 215 -12.80 22.42 -11.09
N ALA A 216 -12.80 21.36 -10.27
CA ALA A 216 -13.94 21.04 -9.43
C ALA A 216 -13.89 21.78 -8.09
N THR A 217 -15.03 22.28 -7.62
CA THR A 217 -15.19 22.82 -6.27
C THR A 217 -15.14 21.72 -5.21
N CYS A 218 -15.61 20.51 -5.55
CA CYS A 218 -15.56 19.35 -4.68
C CYS A 218 -14.30 18.54 -4.96
N LYS A 219 -13.28 18.71 -4.12
CA LYS A 219 -12.00 18.00 -4.22
C LYS A 219 -12.13 16.54 -3.74
N ARG A 220 -11.36 15.64 -4.35
CA ARG A 220 -11.37 14.20 -4.07
C ARG A 220 -10.04 13.69 -3.57
N TRP A 221 -8.93 14.32 -3.97
CA TRP A 221 -7.59 14.01 -3.48
C TRP A 221 -6.69 15.23 -3.52
N ILE A 222 -5.63 15.16 -2.75
CA ILE A 222 -4.53 16.13 -2.79
C ILE A 222 -3.31 15.39 -3.28
N HIS A 223 -2.74 15.82 -4.41
CA HIS A 223 -1.38 15.46 -4.77
C HIS A 223 -0.43 16.29 -3.94
N ILE A 224 0.54 15.66 -3.28
CA ILE A 224 1.57 16.34 -2.50
C ILE A 224 2.92 15.70 -2.76
N SER A 225 3.94 16.53 -2.99
CA SER A 225 5.30 16.07 -3.25
C SER A 225 6.32 16.75 -2.35
N TYR A 226 7.47 16.10 -2.20
CA TYR A 226 8.60 16.55 -1.42
C TYR A 226 9.90 16.11 -2.07
N ARG A 227 10.86 16.99 -2.18
CA ARG A 227 12.21 16.72 -2.71
C ARG A 227 13.21 16.71 -1.57
N ARG A 228 13.90 15.58 -1.42
CA ARG A 228 14.90 15.37 -0.38
C ARG A 228 16.14 16.26 -0.55
N ASP A 229 16.40 16.76 -1.77
CA ASP A 229 17.48 17.68 -2.08
C ASP A 229 17.26 19.12 -1.56
N GLY A 230 16.11 19.38 -0.93
CA GLY A 230 15.75 20.67 -0.32
C GLY A 230 15.37 21.76 -1.32
N ARG A 231 15.25 21.46 -2.62
CA ARG A 231 14.83 22.42 -3.65
C ARG A 231 13.31 22.40 -3.83
N ASN A 232 12.57 22.50 -2.74
CA ASN A 232 11.11 22.49 -2.71
C ASN A 232 10.54 23.84 -3.16
N ARG A 233 9.59 23.82 -4.10
CA ARG A 233 9.05 25.01 -4.78
C ARG A 233 7.90 25.67 -4.05
N HIS A 234 7.27 24.99 -3.10
CA HIS A 234 6.03 25.42 -2.41
C HIS A 234 4.89 25.79 -3.38
N GLN A 235 4.84 25.11 -4.53
CA GLN A 235 3.84 25.39 -5.57
C GLN A 235 2.49 24.82 -5.20
N ILE A 236 1.43 25.65 -5.29
CA ILE A 236 0.04 25.23 -5.04
C ILE A 236 -0.79 25.43 -6.29
N LEU A 237 -1.56 24.42 -6.70
CA LEU A 237 -2.45 24.42 -7.85
C LEU A 237 -3.86 23.97 -7.44
N GLY A 238 -4.88 24.46 -8.14
CA GLY A 238 -6.29 24.06 -7.93
C GLY A 238 -6.96 24.73 -6.72
N GLU A 239 -6.41 25.83 -6.20
CA GLU A 239 -7.09 26.71 -5.26
C GLU A 239 -8.09 27.57 -6.02
N LYS A 240 -9.40 27.28 -5.85
CA LYS A 240 -10.50 28.13 -6.28
C LYS A 240 -11.49 28.26 -5.14
#